data_2d8a3c6b17df949bb503699c02f55261
#
_entry.id   2d8a3c6b17df949bb503699c02f55261
#
_cell.length_a   1.000
_cell.length_b   1.000
_cell.length_c   1.000
_cell.angle_alpha   90.00
_cell.angle_beta   90.00
_cell.angle_gamma   90.00
#
_symmetry.space_group_name_H-M   'P 1'
#
loop_
_entity.id
_entity.type
_entity.pdbx_description
1 polymer ?
#
loop_
_entity_poly.entity_id
_entity_poly.type
_entity_poly.pdbx_seq_one_letter_code
_entity_poly.pdbx_strand_id
1 'polypeptide(L)'
;MYITCLDVEGVLVPEIWIAFAEASGIPELKRTTRDEPDYDKLMNWRLGILKEHGLGLKEIQETIAKIDPLPGAKEFLDELRSFSQVILISDTFTQFATPLMEKLGRPTLFCNSLEVAENGEITGFKMRCEKSKLTTVKALQSMGFELSLIHI
;
A
#
# COMPACT_ATOMS: atom_id res chain seq x y z
N MET A 1 -6.84 -24.58 -7.65
CA MET A 1 -6.34 -23.88 -6.44
C MET A 1 -7.17 -22.63 -6.23
N TYR A 2 -7.58 -22.41 -5.03
CA TYR A 2 -8.37 -21.25 -4.62
C TYR A 2 -7.46 -20.15 -4.08
N ILE A 3 -7.61 -18.93 -4.57
CA ILE A 3 -6.84 -17.77 -4.12
C ILE A 3 -7.82 -16.69 -3.66
N THR A 4 -7.62 -16.15 -2.47
CA THR A 4 -8.34 -14.99 -2.00
C THR A 4 -7.52 -13.73 -2.29
N CYS A 5 -8.07 -12.84 -3.09
CA CYS A 5 -7.49 -11.53 -3.37
C CYS A 5 -8.12 -10.49 -2.46
N LEU A 6 -7.31 -9.74 -1.73
CA LEU A 6 -7.75 -8.85 -0.67
C LEU A 6 -7.13 -7.46 -0.87
N ASP A 7 -7.94 -6.43 -0.72
CA ASP A 7 -7.42 -5.05 -0.63
C ASP A 7 -6.71 -4.85 0.71
N VAL A 8 -5.93 -3.79 0.84
CA VAL A 8 -5.09 -3.53 2.02
C VAL A 8 -5.58 -2.33 2.81
N GLU A 9 -5.62 -1.15 2.18
CA GLU A 9 -6.00 0.09 2.84
C GLU A 9 -7.50 0.12 3.13
N GLY A 10 -7.87 0.42 4.37
CA GLY A 10 -9.25 0.38 4.84
C GLY A 10 -9.77 -1.03 5.13
N VAL A 11 -8.97 -2.06 4.93
CA VAL A 11 -9.32 -3.47 5.15
C VAL A 11 -8.43 -4.09 6.22
N LEU A 12 -7.12 -4.01 6.05
CA LEU A 12 -6.13 -4.53 6.99
C LEU A 12 -5.35 -3.43 7.71
N VAL A 13 -5.16 -2.30 7.05
CA VAL A 13 -4.43 -1.15 7.57
C VAL A 13 -5.22 0.12 7.29
N PRO A 14 -5.00 1.21 8.06
CA PRO A 14 -5.61 2.50 7.72
C PRO A 14 -5.09 3.00 6.37
N GLU A 15 -5.78 4.00 5.79
CA GLU A 15 -5.28 4.70 4.61
C GLU A 15 -3.90 5.29 4.93
N ILE A 16 -2.87 4.81 4.24
CA ILE A 16 -1.46 5.03 4.65
C ILE A 16 -1.09 6.50 4.63
N TRP A 17 -1.48 7.24 3.57
CA TRP A 17 -1.15 8.67 3.50
C TRP A 17 -1.82 9.48 4.61
N ILE A 18 -3.05 9.17 4.97
CA ILE A 18 -3.77 9.84 6.05
C ILE A 18 -3.12 9.53 7.39
N ALA A 19 -2.84 8.25 7.65
CA ALA A 19 -2.16 7.83 8.88
C ALA A 19 -0.73 8.41 8.98
N PHE A 20 -0.02 8.46 7.86
CA PHE A 20 1.29 9.09 7.78
C PHE A 20 1.23 10.59 8.07
N ALA A 21 0.23 11.29 7.51
CA ALA A 21 0.03 12.70 7.79
C ALA A 21 -0.20 12.96 9.29
N GLU A 22 -0.97 12.13 9.94
CA GLU A 22 -1.20 12.22 11.40
C GLU A 22 0.05 11.92 12.20
N ALA A 23 0.76 10.84 11.88
CA ALA A 23 1.95 10.40 12.59
C ALA A 23 3.15 11.35 12.39
N SER A 24 3.27 11.97 11.22
CA SER A 24 4.34 12.92 10.90
C SER A 24 4.04 14.36 11.31
N GLY A 25 2.78 14.68 11.60
CA GLY A 25 2.35 16.05 11.88
C GLY A 25 2.29 16.96 10.65
N ILE A 26 2.14 16.39 9.45
CA ILE A 26 2.05 17.12 8.17
C ILE A 26 0.63 16.99 7.63
N PRO A 27 -0.30 17.89 8.02
CA PRO A 27 -1.72 17.74 7.66
C PRO A 27 -1.99 17.84 6.15
N GLU A 28 -1.15 18.50 5.39
CA GLU A 28 -1.27 18.62 3.93
C GLU A 28 -1.29 17.25 3.25
N LEU A 29 -0.62 16.26 3.81
CA LEU A 29 -0.56 14.90 3.25
C LEU A 29 -1.86 14.10 3.41
N LYS A 30 -2.87 14.64 4.09
CA LYS A 30 -4.23 14.05 4.15
C LYS A 30 -4.98 14.18 2.82
N ARG A 31 -4.52 14.99 1.90
CA ARG A 31 -5.12 15.16 0.58
C ARG A 31 -5.11 13.83 -0.18
N THR A 32 -6.28 13.46 -0.71
CA THR A 32 -6.48 12.18 -1.39
C THR A 32 -6.99 12.38 -2.82
N THR A 33 -7.25 11.27 -3.53
CA THR A 33 -7.86 11.29 -4.86
C THR A 33 -9.27 11.89 -4.86
N ARG A 34 -9.91 11.98 -3.72
CA ARG A 34 -11.20 12.71 -3.57
C ARG A 34 -11.03 14.22 -3.73
N ASP A 35 -9.86 14.74 -3.36
CA ASP A 35 -9.53 16.16 -3.46
C ASP A 35 -8.88 16.50 -4.80
N GLU A 36 -8.02 15.62 -5.30
CA GLU A 36 -7.33 15.75 -6.59
C GLU A 36 -7.47 14.43 -7.37
N PRO A 37 -8.42 14.36 -8.33
CA PRO A 37 -8.64 13.13 -9.11
C PRO A 37 -7.49 12.73 -10.01
N ASP A 38 -6.64 13.66 -10.42
CA ASP A 38 -5.44 13.37 -11.21
C ASP A 38 -4.36 12.79 -10.30
N TYR A 39 -4.16 11.47 -10.41
CA TYR A 39 -3.25 10.75 -9.55
C TYR A 39 -1.79 11.21 -9.69
N ASP A 40 -1.34 11.51 -10.90
CA ASP A 40 0.03 11.97 -11.13
C ASP A 40 0.27 13.34 -10.47
N LYS A 41 -0.70 14.25 -10.57
CA LYS A 41 -0.65 15.53 -9.88
C LYS A 41 -0.61 15.37 -8.38
N LEU A 42 -1.46 14.50 -7.84
CA LEU A 42 -1.51 14.22 -6.41
C LEU A 42 -0.18 13.66 -5.91
N MET A 43 0.39 12.66 -6.61
CA MET A 43 1.65 12.05 -6.22
C MET A 43 2.82 13.04 -6.31
N ASN A 44 2.92 13.80 -7.39
CA ASN A 44 3.98 14.79 -7.53
C ASN A 44 3.88 15.86 -6.44
N TRP A 45 2.68 16.28 -6.09
CA TRP A 45 2.47 17.21 -4.98
C TRP A 45 2.91 16.60 -3.64
N ARG A 46 2.56 15.35 -3.37
CA ARG A 46 2.98 14.63 -2.15
C ARG A 46 4.51 14.52 -2.07
N LEU A 47 5.16 14.16 -3.18
CA LEU A 47 6.62 14.06 -3.23
C LEU A 47 7.28 15.41 -2.95
N GLY A 48 6.70 16.50 -3.46
CA GLY A 48 7.15 17.87 -3.16
C GLY A 48 7.07 18.20 -1.67
N ILE A 49 5.99 17.82 -1.00
CA ILE A 49 5.82 18.02 0.45
C ILE A 49 6.86 17.21 1.24
N LEU A 50 7.10 15.95 0.87
CA LEU A 50 8.14 15.14 1.52
C LEU A 50 9.52 15.80 1.39
N LYS A 51 9.84 16.32 0.22
CA LYS A 51 11.11 17.01 -0.04
C LYS A 51 11.24 18.29 0.77
N GLU A 52 10.19 19.11 0.83
CA GLU A 52 10.17 20.34 1.63
C GLU A 52 10.43 20.06 3.11
N HIS A 53 9.96 18.95 3.64
CA HIS A 53 10.15 18.52 5.03
C HIS A 53 11.43 17.70 5.24
N GLY A 54 12.25 17.52 4.21
CA GLY A 54 13.49 16.76 4.31
C GLY A 54 13.32 15.29 4.64
N LEU A 55 12.17 14.70 4.26
CA LEU A 55 11.83 13.31 4.57
C LEU A 55 12.33 12.37 3.46
N GLY A 56 13.36 11.59 3.78
CA GLY A 56 13.82 10.48 2.97
C GLY A 56 13.14 9.15 3.35
N LEU A 57 13.52 8.09 2.65
CA LEU A 57 12.93 6.76 2.86
C LEU A 57 13.03 6.30 4.31
N LYS A 58 14.18 6.50 4.95
CA LYS A 58 14.40 6.06 6.33
C LYS A 58 13.41 6.72 7.29
N GLU A 59 13.28 8.03 7.23
CA GLU A 59 12.37 8.80 8.09
C GLU A 59 10.92 8.43 7.84
N ILE A 60 10.55 8.21 6.58
CA ILE A 60 9.21 7.78 6.18
C ILE A 60 8.89 6.41 6.76
N GLN A 61 9.79 5.44 6.62
CA GLN A 61 9.58 4.10 7.13
C GLN A 61 9.56 4.06 8.67
N GLU A 62 10.38 4.85 9.33
CA GLU A 62 10.34 4.99 10.79
C GLU A 62 9.00 5.56 11.28
N THR A 63 8.43 6.50 10.54
CA THR A 63 7.11 7.06 10.85
C THR A 63 6.00 6.04 10.62
N ILE A 64 6.03 5.33 9.48
CA ILE A 64 5.03 4.30 9.16
C ILE A 64 5.10 3.13 10.14
N ALA A 65 6.29 2.81 10.65
CA ALA A 65 6.45 1.76 11.66
C ALA A 65 5.68 2.05 12.96
N LYS A 66 5.29 3.30 13.21
CA LYS A 66 4.45 3.68 14.36
C LYS A 66 2.96 3.43 14.11
N ILE A 67 2.58 3.17 12.87
CA ILE A 67 1.19 2.89 12.50
C ILE A 67 0.92 1.40 12.71
N ASP A 68 -0.20 1.08 13.33
CA ASP A 68 -0.60 -0.31 13.54
C ASP A 68 -1.64 -0.74 12.50
N PRO A 69 -1.68 -2.04 12.15
CA PRO A 69 -2.81 -2.60 11.42
C PRO A 69 -4.13 -2.35 12.15
N LEU A 70 -5.23 -2.43 11.41
CA LEU A 70 -6.55 -2.29 12.04
C LEU A 70 -6.78 -3.40 13.08
N PRO A 71 -7.56 -3.11 14.14
CA PRO A 71 -7.86 -4.11 15.15
C PRO A 71 -8.43 -5.39 14.54
N GLY A 72 -7.84 -6.55 14.89
CA GLY A 72 -8.26 -7.85 14.39
C GLY A 72 -7.72 -8.22 13.00
N ALA A 73 -7.02 -7.32 12.32
CA ALA A 73 -6.53 -7.57 10.96
C ALA A 73 -5.52 -8.72 10.89
N LYS A 74 -4.57 -8.76 11.82
CA LYS A 74 -3.57 -9.84 11.88
C LYS A 74 -4.23 -11.21 12.08
N GLU A 75 -5.11 -11.31 13.05
CA GLU A 75 -5.84 -12.53 13.39
C GLU A 75 -6.72 -12.99 12.23
N PHE A 76 -7.43 -12.07 11.60
CA PHE A 76 -8.24 -12.35 10.41
C PHE A 76 -7.39 -12.90 9.27
N LEU A 77 -6.27 -12.25 8.99
CA LEU A 77 -5.36 -12.65 7.92
C LEU A 77 -4.74 -14.02 8.18
N ASP A 78 -4.31 -14.28 9.42
CA ASP A 78 -3.74 -15.58 9.80
C ASP A 78 -4.77 -16.70 9.66
N GLU A 79 -6.01 -16.48 10.07
CA GLU A 79 -7.10 -17.44 9.91
C GLU A 79 -7.39 -17.69 8.44
N LEU A 80 -7.52 -16.64 7.64
CA LEU A 80 -7.75 -16.76 6.20
C LEU A 80 -6.65 -17.57 5.51
N ARG A 81 -5.40 -17.33 5.86
CA ARG A 81 -4.24 -18.04 5.32
C ARG A 81 -4.17 -19.50 5.73
N SER A 82 -4.89 -19.90 6.78
CA SER A 82 -4.91 -21.29 7.22
C SER A 82 -5.68 -22.20 6.27
N PHE A 83 -6.58 -21.66 5.46
CA PHE A 83 -7.40 -22.46 4.55
C PHE A 83 -7.44 -21.92 3.11
N SER A 84 -6.82 -20.80 2.83
CA SER A 84 -6.78 -20.20 1.48
C SER A 84 -5.41 -19.61 1.21
N GLN A 85 -4.98 -19.63 -0.06
CA GLN A 85 -3.86 -18.81 -0.47
C GLN A 85 -4.33 -17.37 -0.57
N VAL A 86 -3.56 -16.44 -0.02
CA VAL A 86 -3.95 -15.02 0.05
C VAL A 86 -2.96 -14.16 -0.73
N ILE A 87 -3.48 -13.32 -1.60
CA ILE A 87 -2.72 -12.28 -2.30
C ILE A 87 -3.34 -10.94 -1.96
N LEU A 88 -2.53 -10.03 -1.44
CA LEU A 88 -2.93 -8.65 -1.24
C LEU A 88 -2.65 -7.86 -2.51
N ILE A 89 -3.63 -7.06 -2.94
CA ILE A 89 -3.48 -6.20 -4.12
C ILE A 89 -3.83 -4.78 -3.72
N SER A 90 -2.87 -3.87 -3.84
CA SER A 90 -3.02 -2.48 -3.39
C SER A 90 -2.38 -1.51 -4.36
N ASP A 91 -2.87 -0.28 -4.37
CA ASP A 91 -2.26 0.83 -5.10
C ASP A 91 -1.21 1.58 -4.28
N THR A 92 -0.88 1.10 -3.09
CA THR A 92 0.23 1.62 -2.28
C THR A 92 1.60 1.32 -2.91
N PHE A 93 2.66 1.64 -2.18
CA PHE A 93 4.04 1.43 -2.63
C PHE A 93 4.75 0.47 -1.69
N THR A 94 5.60 -0.39 -2.25
CA THR A 94 6.37 -1.38 -1.48
C THR A 94 7.09 -0.74 -0.29
N GLN A 95 7.74 0.39 -0.51
CA GLN A 95 8.53 1.06 0.52
C GLN A 95 7.67 1.57 1.69
N PHE A 96 6.45 2.00 1.41
CA PHE A 96 5.49 2.41 2.44
C PHE A 96 4.85 1.23 3.15
N ALA A 97 4.55 0.18 2.40
CA ALA A 97 3.85 -0.98 2.93
C ALA A 97 4.74 -1.89 3.80
N THR A 98 6.04 -1.94 3.54
CA THR A 98 6.96 -2.89 4.19
C THR A 98 6.84 -2.92 5.72
N PRO A 99 6.87 -1.79 6.46
CA PRO A 99 6.75 -1.84 7.91
C PRO A 99 5.41 -2.42 8.39
N LEU A 100 4.33 -2.18 7.64
CA LEU A 100 3.01 -2.72 7.97
C LEU A 100 2.91 -4.21 7.63
N MET A 101 3.49 -4.62 6.51
CA MET A 101 3.51 -6.03 6.10
C MET A 101 4.32 -6.88 7.07
N GLU A 102 5.37 -6.36 7.65
CA GLU A 102 6.12 -7.04 8.71
C GLU A 102 5.22 -7.36 9.91
N LYS A 103 4.36 -6.43 10.30
CA LYS A 103 3.38 -6.62 11.39
C LYS A 103 2.29 -7.64 11.04
N LEU A 104 2.01 -7.84 9.76
CA LEU A 104 1.00 -8.80 9.26
C LEU A 104 1.58 -10.17 8.89
N GLY A 105 2.85 -10.43 9.18
CA GLY A 105 3.48 -11.73 8.89
C GLY A 105 3.96 -11.87 7.46
N ARG A 106 4.27 -10.77 6.80
CA ARG A 106 4.81 -10.70 5.42
C ARG A 106 3.96 -11.44 4.40
N PRO A 107 2.66 -11.10 4.26
CA PRO A 107 1.81 -11.68 3.23
C PRO A 107 2.29 -11.30 1.82
N THR A 108 1.91 -12.08 0.82
CA THR A 108 2.15 -11.73 -0.57
C THR A 108 1.42 -10.45 -0.92
N LEU A 109 2.16 -9.45 -1.40
CA LEU A 109 1.62 -8.13 -1.75
C LEU A 109 2.02 -7.75 -3.17
N PHE A 110 1.02 -7.46 -3.99
CA PHE A 110 1.21 -6.84 -5.30
C PHE A 110 0.84 -5.36 -5.22
N CYS A 111 1.81 -4.51 -5.40
CA CYS A 111 1.63 -3.06 -5.33
C CYS A 111 2.65 -2.32 -6.22
N ASN A 112 2.67 -1.02 -6.13
CA ASN A 112 3.56 -0.17 -6.90
C ASN A 112 4.90 0.04 -6.17
N SER A 113 5.82 0.79 -6.76
CA SER A 113 7.14 1.07 -6.19
C SER A 113 7.45 2.56 -6.26
N LEU A 114 8.15 3.05 -5.25
CA LEU A 114 8.75 4.38 -5.30
C LEU A 114 10.13 4.30 -5.94
N GLU A 115 10.51 5.38 -6.61
CA GLU A 115 11.89 5.57 -7.06
C GLU A 115 12.65 6.30 -5.95
N VAL A 116 13.75 5.70 -5.49
CA VAL A 116 14.52 6.19 -4.35
C VAL A 116 15.97 6.36 -4.76
N ALA A 117 16.52 7.55 -4.55
CA ALA A 117 17.93 7.84 -4.80
C ALA A 117 18.83 7.18 -3.73
N GLU A 118 20.14 7.10 -4.00
CA GLU A 118 21.11 6.52 -3.08
C GLU A 118 21.11 7.19 -1.70
N ASN A 119 20.83 8.50 -1.65
CA ASN A 119 20.74 9.25 -0.39
C ASN A 119 19.41 9.07 0.35
N GLY A 120 18.49 8.26 -0.18
CA GLY A 120 17.17 8.02 0.42
C GLY A 120 16.08 8.98 -0.02
N GLU A 121 16.37 9.98 -0.85
CA GLU A 121 15.35 10.89 -1.37
C GLU A 121 14.37 10.15 -2.28
N ILE A 122 13.08 10.41 -2.10
CA ILE A 122 12.04 9.88 -2.99
C ILE A 122 11.99 10.76 -4.23
N THR A 123 12.40 10.23 -5.35
CA THR A 123 12.53 10.99 -6.61
C THR A 123 11.39 10.78 -7.59
N GLY A 124 10.57 9.76 -7.38
CA GLY A 124 9.46 9.47 -8.25
C GLY A 124 8.68 8.24 -7.81
N PHE A 125 7.81 7.78 -8.67
CA PHE A 125 7.01 6.58 -8.43
C PHE A 125 6.80 5.80 -9.74
N LYS A 126 6.61 4.50 -9.61
CA LYS A 126 6.39 3.59 -10.72
C LYS A 126 5.17 2.72 -10.46
N MET A 127 4.17 2.85 -11.33
CA MET A 127 3.00 1.97 -11.30
C MET A 127 3.39 0.60 -11.86
N ARG A 128 2.95 -0.46 -11.18
CA ARG A 128 3.24 -1.85 -11.59
C ARG A 128 2.62 -2.18 -12.95
N CYS A 129 1.35 -1.82 -13.12
CA CYS A 129 0.61 -1.98 -14.37
C CYS A 129 -0.63 -1.10 -14.32
N GLU A 130 -1.23 -0.87 -15.50
CA GLU A 130 -2.50 -0.14 -15.58
C GLU A 130 -3.63 -0.96 -14.95
N LYS A 131 -4.55 -0.27 -14.25
CA LYS A 131 -5.72 -0.90 -13.61
C LYS A 131 -5.30 -2.15 -12.83
N SER A 132 -4.36 -1.98 -11.91
CA SER A 132 -3.61 -3.08 -11.28
C SER A 132 -4.50 -4.18 -10.70
N LYS A 133 -5.59 -3.84 -10.03
CA LYS A 133 -6.52 -4.81 -9.45
C LYS A 133 -7.20 -5.65 -10.53
N LEU A 134 -7.77 -5.01 -11.54
CA LEU A 134 -8.43 -5.69 -12.64
C LEU A 134 -7.45 -6.55 -13.45
N THR A 135 -6.30 -6.01 -13.79
CA THR A 135 -5.27 -6.71 -14.57
C THR A 135 -4.76 -7.95 -13.83
N THR A 136 -4.50 -7.82 -12.53
CA THR A 136 -4.03 -8.94 -11.70
C THR A 136 -5.09 -10.02 -11.59
N VAL A 137 -6.35 -9.66 -11.32
CA VAL A 137 -7.45 -10.62 -11.22
C VAL A 137 -7.61 -11.39 -12.52
N LYS A 138 -7.66 -10.70 -13.65
CA LYS A 138 -7.78 -11.36 -14.97
C LYS A 138 -6.60 -12.27 -15.29
N ALA A 139 -5.39 -11.84 -14.94
CA ALA A 139 -4.19 -12.66 -15.16
C ALA A 139 -4.23 -13.95 -14.35
N LEU A 140 -4.59 -13.89 -13.07
CA LEU A 140 -4.72 -15.08 -12.23
C LEU A 140 -5.81 -16.01 -12.73
N GLN A 141 -6.95 -15.48 -13.16
CA GLN A 141 -8.03 -16.28 -13.75
C GLN A 141 -7.58 -16.97 -15.04
N SER A 142 -6.81 -16.27 -15.88
CA SER A 142 -6.29 -16.85 -17.13
C SER A 142 -5.30 -18.00 -16.88
N MET A 143 -4.67 -18.01 -15.70
CA MET A 143 -3.79 -19.10 -15.26
C MET A 143 -4.55 -20.30 -14.67
N GLY A 144 -5.88 -20.25 -14.63
CA GLY A 144 -6.72 -21.34 -14.15
C GLY A 144 -7.03 -21.30 -12.65
N PHE A 145 -6.73 -20.20 -11.97
CA PHE A 145 -7.08 -20.05 -10.54
C PHE A 145 -8.53 -19.61 -10.36
N GLU A 146 -9.17 -20.16 -9.35
CA GLU A 146 -10.47 -19.67 -8.86
C GLU A 146 -10.23 -18.64 -7.78
N LEU A 147 -10.90 -17.47 -7.89
CA LEU A 147 -10.65 -16.35 -7.01
C LEU A 147 -11.84 -16.02 -6.13
N SER A 148 -11.57 -15.72 -4.88
CA SER A 148 -12.46 -14.98 -3.98
C SER A 148 -11.93 -13.55 -3.86
N LEU A 149 -12.81 -12.56 -4.01
CA LEU A 149 -12.43 -11.15 -4.01
C LEU A 149 -13.02 -10.45 -2.80
N ILE A 150 -12.18 -9.80 -2.02
CA ILE A 150 -12.59 -9.02 -0.85
C ILE A 150 -12.14 -7.58 -1.03
N HIS A 151 -13.11 -6.69 -1.20
CA HIS A 151 -12.89 -5.24 -1.43
C HIS A 151 -11.98 -4.93 -2.63
N ILE A 152 -12.08 -5.73 -3.66
CA ILE A 152 -11.33 -5.51 -4.92
C ILE A 152 -12.18 -4.76 -5.95
#